data_4993d328dba7bef2442904f72fbbc87e
#
_entry.id   4993d328dba7bef2442904f72fbbc87e
#
_cell.length_a   1.000
_cell.length_b   1.000
_cell.length_c   1.000
_cell.angle_alpha   90.00
_cell.angle_beta   90.00
_cell.angle_gamma   90.00
#
_symmetry.space_group_name_H-M   'P 1'
#
loop_
_entity.id
_entity.type
_entity.pdbx_description
1 polymer ?
#
loop_
_entity_poly.entity_id
_entity_poly.type
_entity_poly.pdbx_seq_one_letter_code
_entity_poly.pdbx_strand_id
1 'polypeptide(L)'
;EQLIYGTHAADKDYSPVSVGVHLAYWPYWLGFWHNNTPSIQKQFKNTDEKNKYFHGAENTNEWLEAIKNNIHTALKQKPEYLVWHIADCSTETAYTFNFDYDDVSVIKAAAEVFNQTSDCIPENVMVLFENLWWPGLRLLNKEIVRLFFSLINRKNVGIMLDTGHLLNINDKLNSQQQAVDYIYKVILHLGSEAARIKGIHLSC
;
A
#
# COMPACT_ATOMS: atom_id res chain seq x y z
N GLU A 1 -8.53 -11.26 -9.09
CA GLU A 1 -7.29 -10.52 -8.84
C GLU A 1 -6.15 -11.48 -8.58
N GLN A 2 -4.94 -11.10 -8.94
CA GLN A 2 -3.74 -11.93 -8.79
C GLN A 2 -2.75 -11.24 -7.85
N LEU A 3 -2.10 -12.03 -6.99
CA LEU A 3 -1.07 -11.58 -6.08
C LEU A 3 0.31 -11.92 -6.64
N ILE A 4 1.16 -10.91 -6.87
CA ILE A 4 2.52 -11.10 -7.37
C ILE A 4 3.52 -10.55 -6.36
N TYR A 5 4.22 -11.45 -5.68
CA TYR A 5 5.32 -11.12 -4.80
C TYR A 5 6.66 -11.23 -5.52
N GLY A 6 7.49 -10.22 -5.33
CA GLY A 6 8.85 -10.21 -5.86
C GLY A 6 8.94 -9.99 -7.38
N THR A 7 10.05 -10.44 -7.95
CA THR A 7 10.40 -10.25 -9.37
C THR A 7 10.07 -11.46 -10.25
N HIS A 8 9.60 -12.54 -9.66
CA HIS A 8 9.26 -13.76 -10.39
C HIS A 8 7.90 -13.64 -11.05
N ALA A 9 7.82 -14.05 -12.31
CA ALA A 9 6.55 -14.22 -12.99
C ALA A 9 5.72 -15.29 -12.26
N ALA A 10 4.39 -15.17 -12.34
CA ALA A 10 3.54 -16.27 -11.90
C ALA A 10 3.86 -17.54 -12.70
N ASP A 11 3.86 -18.69 -12.04
CA ASP A 11 4.13 -20.00 -12.68
C ASP A 11 3.15 -20.33 -13.81
N LYS A 12 1.98 -19.67 -13.81
CA LYS A 12 0.94 -19.79 -14.82
C LYS A 12 0.50 -18.43 -15.33
N ASP A 13 0.13 -18.37 -16.61
CA ASP A 13 -0.52 -17.21 -17.19
C ASP A 13 -2.01 -17.21 -16.82
N TYR A 14 -2.39 -16.27 -15.96
CA TYR A 14 -3.78 -16.02 -15.55
C TYR A 14 -4.37 -14.78 -16.24
N SER A 15 -3.67 -14.17 -17.20
CA SER A 15 -4.13 -12.97 -17.89
C SER A 15 -5.53 -13.08 -18.50
N PRO A 16 -6.01 -14.27 -18.96
CA PRO A 16 -7.37 -14.40 -19.51
C PRO A 16 -8.50 -14.25 -18.46
N VAL A 17 -8.18 -14.40 -17.16
CA VAL A 17 -9.16 -14.39 -16.06
C VAL A 17 -8.84 -13.39 -14.97
N SER A 18 -7.64 -12.80 -15.01
CA SER A 18 -7.17 -11.80 -14.02
C SER A 18 -7.43 -10.39 -14.53
N VAL A 19 -8.21 -9.62 -13.81
CA VAL A 19 -8.47 -8.19 -14.13
C VAL A 19 -7.54 -7.24 -13.37
N GLY A 20 -6.99 -7.64 -12.24
CA GLY A 20 -6.10 -6.83 -11.42
C GLY A 20 -4.95 -7.61 -10.83
N VAL A 21 -3.88 -6.91 -10.49
CA VAL A 21 -2.71 -7.48 -9.83
C VAL A 21 -2.37 -6.70 -8.59
N HIS A 22 -2.22 -7.44 -7.50
CA HIS A 22 -1.74 -6.94 -6.23
C HIS A 22 -0.21 -6.93 -6.24
N LEU A 23 0.39 -5.75 -6.06
CA LEU A 23 1.84 -5.59 -6.06
C LEU A 23 2.47 -6.11 -4.75
N ALA A 24 3.77 -6.36 -4.77
CA ALA A 24 4.54 -6.66 -3.59
C ALA A 24 4.41 -5.54 -2.55
N TYR A 25 4.38 -5.93 -1.29
CA TYR A 25 4.22 -5.01 -0.18
C TYR A 25 5.31 -5.23 0.86
N TRP A 26 5.88 -4.13 1.33
CA TRP A 26 6.85 -4.09 2.43
C TRP A 26 6.19 -3.38 3.62
N PRO A 27 5.75 -4.10 4.66
CA PRO A 27 5.17 -3.48 5.86
C PRO A 27 6.08 -2.42 6.48
N TYR A 28 7.37 -2.74 6.64
CA TYR A 28 8.39 -1.80 7.11
C TYR A 28 9.23 -1.31 5.93
N TRP A 29 9.20 -0.02 5.67
CA TRP A 29 9.99 0.56 4.58
C TRP A 29 10.42 2.01 4.86
N LEU A 30 9.67 2.77 5.66
CA LEU A 30 9.92 4.20 5.81
C LEU A 30 11.22 4.50 6.54
N GLY A 31 11.58 3.69 7.55
CA GLY A 31 12.89 3.76 8.19
C GLY A 31 14.04 3.49 7.22
N PHE A 32 13.85 2.56 6.28
CA PHE A 32 14.83 2.28 5.22
C PHE A 32 14.90 3.43 4.21
N TRP A 33 13.75 3.95 3.76
CA TRP A 33 13.64 5.11 2.86
C TRP A 33 14.39 6.33 3.40
N HIS A 34 14.26 6.62 4.68
CA HIS A 34 14.93 7.74 5.34
C HIS A 34 16.37 7.44 5.79
N ASN A 35 16.93 6.27 5.48
CA ASN A 35 18.25 5.82 5.95
C ASN A 35 18.38 5.93 7.49
N ASN A 36 17.30 5.65 8.21
CA ASN A 36 17.25 5.67 9.68
C ASN A 36 17.93 4.41 10.24
N THR A 37 19.27 4.48 10.40
CA THR A 37 20.08 3.36 10.88
C THR A 37 19.57 2.74 12.19
N PRO A 38 19.20 3.52 13.25
CA PRO A 38 18.64 2.96 14.47
C PRO A 38 17.37 2.15 14.24
N SER A 39 16.44 2.65 13.42
CA SER A 39 15.20 1.96 13.08
C SER A 39 15.48 0.65 12.31
N ILE A 40 16.40 0.69 11.34
CA ILE A 40 16.82 -0.49 10.56
C ILE A 40 17.42 -1.57 11.47
N GLN A 41 18.32 -1.18 12.39
CA GLN A 41 18.95 -2.10 13.34
C GLN A 41 17.97 -2.71 14.34
N LYS A 42 16.92 -1.99 14.68
CA LYS A 42 15.82 -2.50 15.53
C LYS A 42 14.96 -3.52 14.78
N GLN A 43 14.74 -3.31 13.49
CA GLN A 43 13.90 -4.18 12.65
C GLN A 43 14.61 -5.46 12.20
N PHE A 44 15.90 -5.40 11.87
CA PHE A 44 16.66 -6.51 11.28
C PHE A 44 17.88 -6.90 12.14
N LYS A 45 18.10 -8.18 12.32
CA LYS A 45 19.22 -8.72 13.11
C LYS A 45 20.58 -8.46 12.46
N ASN A 46 20.63 -8.42 11.12
CA ASN A 46 21.83 -8.23 10.32
C ASN A 46 21.50 -7.72 8.91
N THR A 47 22.54 -7.40 8.16
CA THR A 47 22.45 -6.88 6.79
C THR A 47 21.82 -7.90 5.83
N ASP A 48 22.11 -9.19 5.99
CA ASP A 48 21.58 -10.24 5.08
C ASP A 48 20.07 -10.36 5.23
N GLU A 49 19.56 -10.30 6.46
CA GLU A 49 18.11 -10.31 6.72
C GLU A 49 17.43 -9.07 6.11
N LYS A 50 18.03 -7.90 6.28
CA LYS A 50 17.56 -6.65 5.66
C LYS A 50 17.53 -6.78 4.13
N ASN A 51 18.64 -7.18 3.52
CA ASN A 51 18.74 -7.27 2.07
C ASN A 51 17.75 -8.30 1.51
N LYS A 52 17.59 -9.45 2.17
CA LYS A 52 16.57 -10.44 1.79
C LYS A 52 15.16 -9.86 1.85
N TYR A 53 14.83 -9.10 2.90
CA TYR A 53 13.53 -8.45 3.06
C TYR A 53 13.25 -7.47 1.93
N PHE A 54 14.24 -6.68 1.50
CA PHE A 54 14.14 -5.72 0.40
C PHE A 54 14.49 -6.34 -0.98
N HIS A 55 14.31 -7.65 -1.15
CA HIS A 55 14.55 -8.39 -2.40
C HIS A 55 15.96 -8.20 -3.00
N GLY A 56 16.97 -8.12 -2.15
CA GLY A 56 18.35 -7.94 -2.52
C GLY A 56 18.83 -6.49 -2.52
N ALA A 57 17.95 -5.53 -2.33
CA ALA A 57 18.33 -4.12 -2.33
C ALA A 57 19.14 -3.74 -1.07
N GLU A 58 20.29 -3.13 -1.28
CA GLU A 58 21.17 -2.65 -0.21
C GLU A 58 20.87 -1.20 0.17
N ASN A 59 20.29 -0.43 -0.76
CA ASN A 59 19.98 0.98 -0.64
C ASN A 59 18.62 1.33 -1.30
N THR A 60 18.17 2.56 -1.11
CA THR A 60 16.87 3.03 -1.60
C THR A 60 16.75 3.03 -3.13
N ASN A 61 17.83 3.32 -3.86
CA ASN A 61 17.80 3.30 -5.33
C ASN A 61 17.59 1.87 -5.87
N GLU A 62 18.30 0.90 -5.29
CA GLU A 62 18.11 -0.51 -5.65
C GLU A 62 16.71 -1.02 -5.26
N TRP A 63 16.15 -0.52 -4.16
CA TRP A 63 14.78 -0.84 -3.77
C TRP A 63 13.74 -0.25 -4.74
N LEU A 64 13.93 0.99 -5.22
CA LEU A 64 13.09 1.56 -6.29
C LEU A 64 13.13 0.69 -7.56
N GLU A 65 14.31 0.19 -7.93
CA GLU A 65 14.43 -0.75 -9.06
C GLU A 65 13.73 -2.09 -8.78
N ALA A 66 13.78 -2.60 -7.55
CA ALA A 66 13.04 -3.80 -7.16
C ALA A 66 11.51 -3.57 -7.28
N ILE A 67 11.01 -2.40 -6.90
CA ILE A 67 9.60 -2.01 -7.09
C ILE A 67 9.25 -1.96 -8.58
N LYS A 68 10.05 -1.31 -9.43
CA LYS A 68 9.83 -1.26 -10.88
C LYS A 68 9.84 -2.65 -11.51
N ASN A 69 10.75 -3.53 -11.09
CA ASN A 69 10.79 -4.92 -11.55
C ASN A 69 9.53 -5.70 -11.15
N ASN A 70 9.00 -5.46 -9.95
CA ASN A 70 7.73 -6.04 -9.52
C ASN A 70 6.56 -5.54 -10.39
N ILE A 71 6.51 -4.23 -10.68
CA ILE A 71 5.53 -3.63 -11.60
C ILE A 71 5.63 -4.26 -12.99
N HIS A 72 6.82 -4.35 -13.56
CA HIS A 72 7.04 -4.97 -14.88
C HIS A 72 6.58 -6.44 -14.89
N THR A 73 6.79 -7.17 -13.81
CA THR A 73 6.32 -8.55 -13.66
C THR A 73 4.80 -8.61 -13.61
N ALA A 74 4.17 -7.72 -12.85
CA ALA A 74 2.72 -7.60 -12.78
C ALA A 74 2.09 -7.26 -14.14
N LEU A 75 2.69 -6.36 -14.90
CA LEU A 75 2.21 -5.94 -16.23
C LEU A 75 2.21 -7.06 -17.27
N LYS A 76 3.01 -8.11 -17.10
CA LYS A 76 2.96 -9.32 -17.95
C LYS A 76 1.60 -10.02 -17.90
N GLN A 77 0.85 -9.85 -16.82
CA GLN A 77 -0.51 -10.37 -16.65
C GLN A 77 -1.59 -9.50 -17.33
N LYS A 78 -1.20 -8.42 -17.98
CA LYS A 78 -2.10 -7.48 -18.69
C LYS A 78 -3.25 -6.96 -17.82
N PRO A 79 -2.98 -6.48 -16.60
CA PRO A 79 -4.02 -6.05 -15.68
C PRO A 79 -4.71 -4.77 -16.16
N GLU A 80 -5.99 -4.61 -15.80
CA GLU A 80 -6.71 -3.33 -15.91
C GLU A 80 -6.29 -2.37 -14.80
N TYR A 81 -5.92 -2.92 -13.62
CA TYR A 81 -5.42 -2.15 -12.48
C TYR A 81 -4.36 -2.88 -11.67
N LEU A 82 -3.56 -2.09 -10.96
CA LEU A 82 -2.59 -2.54 -9.96
C LEU A 82 -3.03 -2.06 -8.58
N VAL A 83 -2.89 -2.90 -7.56
CA VAL A 83 -3.15 -2.53 -6.16
C VAL A 83 -1.84 -2.27 -5.44
N TRP A 84 -1.77 -1.12 -4.76
CA TRP A 84 -0.59 -0.67 -4.02
C TRP A 84 -0.96 -0.26 -2.61
N HIS A 85 -0.40 -0.92 -1.61
CA HIS A 85 -0.60 -0.58 -0.21
C HIS A 85 0.12 0.71 0.21
N ILE A 86 -0.55 1.53 0.99
CA ILE A 86 0.01 2.77 1.55
C ILE A 86 -0.04 2.72 3.07
N ALA A 87 0.99 2.12 3.66
CA ALA A 87 1.19 2.11 5.10
C ALA A 87 2.65 1.80 5.46
N ASP A 88 3.04 2.10 6.70
CA ASP A 88 4.31 1.67 7.29
C ASP A 88 4.08 1.13 8.70
N CYS A 89 4.76 0.02 9.01
CA CYS A 89 4.68 -0.62 10.31
C CYS A 89 5.88 -1.53 10.56
N SER A 90 6.60 -1.33 11.67
CA SER A 90 7.64 -2.27 12.09
C SER A 90 7.04 -3.50 12.76
N THR A 91 7.83 -4.56 12.90
CA THR A 91 7.39 -5.77 13.61
C THR A 91 6.92 -5.45 15.03
N GLU A 92 7.64 -4.61 15.78
CA GLU A 92 7.26 -4.23 17.13
C GLU A 92 5.97 -3.41 17.16
N THR A 93 5.86 -2.41 16.27
CA THR A 93 4.70 -1.50 16.28
C THR A 93 3.42 -2.17 15.79
N ALA A 94 3.54 -3.27 15.02
CA ALA A 94 2.39 -4.11 14.65
C ALA A 94 1.69 -4.75 15.85
N TYR A 95 2.45 -5.04 16.93
CA TYR A 95 1.90 -5.63 18.17
C TYR A 95 1.57 -4.58 19.24
N THR A 96 2.35 -3.49 19.29
CA THR A 96 2.20 -2.47 20.35
C THR A 96 1.26 -1.35 19.98
N PHE A 97 0.98 -1.15 18.69
CA PHE A 97 0.25 0.00 18.13
C PHE A 97 0.85 1.36 18.53
N ASN A 98 2.11 1.36 18.96
CA ASN A 98 2.88 2.57 19.23
C ASN A 98 3.77 2.88 18.03
N PHE A 99 3.21 3.56 17.03
CA PHE A 99 3.83 3.75 15.73
C PHE A 99 4.91 4.83 15.75
N ASP A 100 6.01 4.59 15.02
CA ASP A 100 7.15 5.51 14.90
C ASP A 100 6.83 6.72 14.01
N TYR A 101 5.87 6.58 13.07
CA TYR A 101 5.48 7.60 12.11
C TYR A 101 3.97 7.81 12.12
N ASP A 102 3.54 9.03 11.78
CA ASP A 102 2.15 9.38 11.59
C ASP A 102 1.68 9.20 10.14
N ASP A 103 0.37 9.31 9.91
CA ASP A 103 -0.22 9.17 8.57
C ASP A 103 0.40 10.14 7.56
N VAL A 104 0.66 11.39 7.97
CA VAL A 104 1.18 12.44 7.08
C VAL A 104 2.59 12.12 6.61
N SER A 105 3.45 11.65 7.51
CA SER A 105 4.82 11.24 7.20
C SER A 105 4.83 10.08 6.20
N VAL A 106 4.00 9.06 6.46
CA VAL A 106 3.90 7.87 5.59
C VAL A 106 3.38 8.24 4.20
N ILE A 107 2.27 9.01 4.09
CA ILE A 107 1.70 9.33 2.76
C ILE A 107 2.61 10.23 1.92
N LYS A 108 3.37 11.14 2.53
CA LYS A 108 4.33 11.97 1.81
C LYS A 108 5.44 11.13 1.19
N ALA A 109 6.07 10.29 2.00
CA ALA A 109 7.13 9.41 1.50
C ALA A 109 6.58 8.38 0.49
N ALA A 110 5.37 7.84 0.71
CA ALA A 110 4.73 6.94 -0.26
C ALA A 110 4.47 7.62 -1.61
N ALA A 111 4.06 8.88 -1.60
CA ALA A 111 3.92 9.65 -2.84
C ALA A 111 5.26 9.88 -3.55
N GLU A 112 6.35 10.13 -2.80
CA GLU A 112 7.71 10.25 -3.36
C GLU A 112 8.15 8.94 -4.03
N VAL A 113 8.01 7.80 -3.35
CA VAL A 113 8.35 6.47 -3.88
C VAL A 113 7.50 6.15 -5.11
N PHE A 114 6.19 6.37 -5.04
CA PHE A 114 5.28 6.14 -6.16
C PHE A 114 5.65 6.98 -7.38
N ASN A 115 5.86 8.29 -7.21
CA ASN A 115 6.18 9.19 -8.31
C ASN A 115 7.52 8.86 -9.00
N GLN A 116 8.47 8.23 -8.28
CA GLN A 116 9.75 7.77 -8.84
C GLN A 116 9.67 6.41 -9.54
N THR A 117 8.58 5.68 -9.37
CA THR A 117 8.43 4.32 -9.93
C THR A 117 7.27 4.18 -10.91
N SER A 118 6.34 5.13 -10.92
CA SER A 118 5.09 5.03 -11.69
C SER A 118 5.23 5.32 -13.19
N ASP A 119 6.36 5.81 -13.65
CA ASP A 119 6.66 6.08 -15.06
C ASP A 119 6.68 4.79 -15.91
N CYS A 120 6.97 3.65 -15.30
CA CYS A 120 6.93 2.34 -15.97
C CYS A 120 5.51 1.74 -16.12
N ILE A 121 4.48 2.38 -15.52
CA ILE A 121 3.09 1.90 -15.60
C ILE A 121 2.39 2.56 -16.81
N PRO A 122 1.85 1.79 -17.78
CA PRO A 122 1.09 2.34 -18.90
C PRO A 122 -0.09 3.20 -18.44
N GLU A 123 -0.40 4.29 -19.14
CA GLU A 123 -1.44 5.24 -18.71
C GLU A 123 -2.85 4.64 -18.63
N ASN A 124 -3.13 3.62 -19.42
CA ASN A 124 -4.41 2.91 -19.42
C ASN A 124 -4.57 1.94 -18.23
N VAL A 125 -3.51 1.61 -17.51
CA VAL A 125 -3.57 0.77 -16.30
C VAL A 125 -3.84 1.66 -15.10
N MET A 126 -4.92 1.42 -14.37
CA MET A 126 -5.25 2.18 -13.14
C MET A 126 -4.36 1.74 -11.98
N VAL A 127 -4.01 2.66 -11.08
CA VAL A 127 -3.41 2.28 -9.80
C VAL A 127 -4.39 2.57 -8.67
N LEU A 128 -4.70 1.56 -7.89
CA LEU A 128 -5.58 1.62 -6.74
C LEU A 128 -4.75 1.55 -5.46
N PHE A 129 -4.74 2.64 -4.72
CA PHE A 129 -4.07 2.71 -3.42
C PHE A 129 -4.96 2.10 -2.36
N GLU A 130 -4.45 1.07 -1.69
CA GLU A 130 -5.22 0.33 -0.71
C GLU A 130 -4.95 0.83 0.71
N ASN A 131 -6.03 0.97 1.48
CA ASN A 131 -5.95 1.30 2.90
C ASN A 131 -5.48 0.11 3.72
N LEU A 132 -4.72 0.41 4.78
CA LEU A 132 -4.36 -0.53 5.85
C LEU A 132 -4.76 0.05 7.21
N TRP A 133 -4.65 -0.75 8.26
CA TRP A 133 -4.94 -0.30 9.62
C TRP A 133 -3.73 0.38 10.30
N TRP A 134 -2.55 0.28 9.70
CA TRP A 134 -1.33 0.96 10.13
C TRP A 134 -1.25 2.40 9.57
N PRO A 135 -0.39 3.27 10.11
CA PRO A 135 -0.24 4.64 9.62
C PRO A 135 0.00 4.70 8.11
N GLY A 136 -0.66 5.65 7.47
CA GLY A 136 -0.68 5.85 6.04
C GLY A 136 -2.07 6.22 5.52
N LEU A 137 -2.56 5.54 4.51
CA LEU A 137 -3.87 5.81 3.90
C LEU A 137 -4.99 5.05 4.63
N ARG A 138 -5.22 5.36 5.92
CA ARG A 138 -6.25 4.69 6.74
C ARG A 138 -7.70 5.07 6.42
N LEU A 139 -7.92 6.07 5.59
CA LEU A 139 -9.21 6.63 5.19
C LEU A 139 -10.04 7.27 6.34
N LEU A 140 -9.44 7.50 7.51
CA LEU A 140 -10.14 8.09 8.67
C LEU A 140 -10.22 9.63 8.60
N ASN A 141 -9.39 10.26 7.79
CA ASN A 141 -9.29 11.70 7.66
C ASN A 141 -9.26 12.10 6.17
N LYS A 142 -10.30 12.78 5.72
CA LYS A 142 -10.43 13.25 4.33
C LYS A 142 -9.31 14.22 3.90
N GLU A 143 -8.74 15.00 4.82
CA GLU A 143 -7.66 15.93 4.51
C GLU A 143 -6.36 15.18 4.22
N ILE A 144 -6.10 14.06 4.88
CA ILE A 144 -4.97 13.18 4.58
C ILE A 144 -5.15 12.55 3.20
N VAL A 145 -6.34 12.06 2.88
CA VAL A 145 -6.66 11.52 1.55
C VAL A 145 -6.43 12.59 0.48
N ARG A 146 -6.97 13.79 0.69
CA ARG A 146 -6.80 14.92 -0.23
C ARG A 146 -5.32 15.28 -0.41
N LEU A 147 -4.56 15.38 0.69
CA LEU A 147 -3.13 15.65 0.65
C LEU A 147 -2.40 14.57 -0.15
N PHE A 148 -2.64 13.29 0.11
CA PHE A 148 -1.99 12.20 -0.61
C PHE A 148 -2.20 12.34 -2.13
N PHE A 149 -3.46 12.46 -2.57
CA PHE A 149 -3.76 12.58 -4.00
C PHE A 149 -3.27 13.88 -4.63
N SER A 150 -3.05 14.94 -3.86
CA SER A 150 -2.44 16.17 -4.37
C SER A 150 -0.93 16.04 -4.63
N LEU A 151 -0.27 15.07 -4.02
CA LEU A 151 1.15 14.77 -4.18
C LEU A 151 1.42 13.77 -5.32
N ILE A 152 0.40 13.06 -5.79
CA ILE A 152 0.52 12.05 -6.85
C ILE A 152 0.51 12.71 -8.23
N ASN A 153 1.54 12.44 -9.03
CA ASN A 153 1.69 13.03 -10.37
C ASN A 153 0.84 12.33 -11.46
N ARG A 154 0.33 11.12 -11.17
CA ARG A 154 -0.44 10.31 -12.11
C ARG A 154 -1.94 10.59 -11.98
N LYS A 155 -2.66 10.65 -13.13
CA LYS A 155 -4.11 10.92 -13.16
C LYS A 155 -4.98 9.68 -12.99
N ASN A 156 -4.58 8.54 -13.60
CA ASN A 156 -5.35 7.30 -13.58
C ASN A 156 -5.08 6.52 -12.29
N VAL A 157 -5.60 7.06 -11.17
CA VAL A 157 -5.43 6.53 -9.81
C VAL A 157 -6.75 6.57 -9.05
N GLY A 158 -6.88 5.70 -8.05
CA GLY A 158 -8.04 5.64 -7.16
C GLY A 158 -7.70 4.98 -5.84
N ILE A 159 -8.74 4.66 -5.08
CA ILE A 159 -8.66 3.94 -3.81
C ILE A 159 -9.23 2.54 -4.01
N MET A 160 -8.50 1.52 -3.56
CA MET A 160 -9.03 0.22 -3.22
C MET A 160 -9.45 0.26 -1.76
N LEU A 161 -10.75 0.18 -1.50
CA LEU A 161 -11.28 0.11 -0.13
C LEU A 161 -11.27 -1.35 0.33
N ASP A 162 -10.31 -1.73 1.17
CA ASP A 162 -10.39 -3.00 1.89
C ASP A 162 -11.18 -2.81 3.18
N THR A 163 -12.32 -3.49 3.25
CA THR A 163 -13.24 -3.40 4.40
C THR A 163 -12.68 -4.09 5.63
N GLY A 164 -11.96 -5.20 5.49
CA GLY A 164 -11.31 -5.90 6.61
C GLY A 164 -10.20 -5.06 7.22
N HIS A 165 -9.38 -4.43 6.40
CA HIS A 165 -8.36 -3.50 6.86
C HIS A 165 -8.96 -2.31 7.61
N LEU A 166 -10.09 -1.78 7.11
CA LEU A 166 -10.79 -0.69 7.76
C LEU A 166 -11.37 -1.10 9.13
N LEU A 167 -11.94 -2.29 9.22
CA LEU A 167 -12.50 -2.81 10.47
C LEU A 167 -11.44 -3.06 11.53
N ASN A 168 -10.22 -3.47 11.14
CA ASN A 168 -9.09 -3.68 12.06
C ASN A 168 -8.62 -2.42 12.79
N ILE A 169 -9.02 -1.22 12.33
CA ILE A 169 -8.72 0.04 13.03
C ILE A 169 -9.59 0.21 14.29
N ASN A 170 -10.74 -0.45 14.36
CA ASN A 170 -11.73 -0.22 15.41
C ASN A 170 -12.02 -1.52 16.19
N ASP A 171 -11.30 -1.71 17.28
CA ASP A 171 -11.41 -2.85 18.19
C ASP A 171 -12.71 -2.91 19.04
N LYS A 172 -13.58 -1.89 18.91
CA LYS A 172 -14.84 -1.76 19.67
C LYS A 172 -16.05 -2.33 18.94
N LEU A 173 -15.88 -2.84 17.74
CA LEU A 173 -16.97 -3.43 16.97
C LEU A 173 -17.33 -4.82 17.50
N ASN A 174 -18.60 -5.01 17.88
CA ASN A 174 -19.06 -6.25 18.51
C ASN A 174 -20.17 -6.96 17.71
N SER A 175 -20.57 -6.44 16.56
CA SER A 175 -21.59 -7.04 15.70
C SER A 175 -21.39 -6.68 14.24
N GLN A 176 -21.95 -7.49 13.34
CA GLN A 176 -21.95 -7.23 11.90
C GLN A 176 -22.60 -5.89 11.56
N GLN A 177 -23.71 -5.55 12.24
CA GLN A 177 -24.39 -4.27 12.01
C GLN A 177 -23.48 -3.08 12.36
N GLN A 178 -22.77 -3.15 13.50
CA GLN A 178 -21.81 -2.09 13.86
C GLN A 178 -20.66 -2.00 12.86
N ALA A 179 -20.19 -3.12 12.30
CA ALA A 179 -19.16 -3.14 11.28
C ALA A 179 -19.63 -2.44 10.00
N VAL A 180 -20.83 -2.76 9.52
CA VAL A 180 -21.45 -2.12 8.35
C VAL A 180 -21.66 -0.62 8.60
N ASP A 181 -22.22 -0.24 9.75
CA ASP A 181 -22.46 1.16 10.10
C ASP A 181 -21.14 1.96 10.18
N TYR A 182 -20.06 1.32 10.67
CA TYR A 182 -18.74 1.93 10.74
C TYR A 182 -18.17 2.20 9.34
N ILE A 183 -18.25 1.21 8.43
CA ILE A 183 -17.82 1.40 7.03
C ILE A 183 -18.58 2.56 6.38
N TYR A 184 -19.89 2.58 6.50
CA TYR A 184 -20.71 3.68 5.98
C TYR A 184 -20.33 5.03 6.58
N LYS A 185 -20.11 5.09 7.89
CA LYS A 185 -19.69 6.32 8.57
C LYS A 185 -18.36 6.85 8.04
N VAL A 186 -17.39 5.97 7.80
CA VAL A 186 -16.07 6.36 7.24
C VAL A 186 -16.25 6.89 5.82
N ILE A 187 -17.00 6.18 4.95
CA ILE A 187 -17.24 6.62 3.58
C ILE A 187 -17.94 7.99 3.55
N LEU A 188 -18.95 8.20 4.38
CA LEU A 188 -19.65 9.49 4.49
C LEU A 188 -18.71 10.60 4.97
N HIS A 189 -17.80 10.29 5.92
CA HIS A 189 -16.83 11.26 6.42
C HIS A 189 -15.82 11.70 5.36
N LEU A 190 -15.49 10.83 4.40
CA LEU A 190 -14.63 11.18 3.27
C LEU A 190 -15.24 12.26 2.37
N GLY A 191 -16.57 12.42 2.36
CA GLY A 191 -17.24 13.43 1.56
C GLY A 191 -16.92 13.29 0.07
N SER A 192 -16.43 14.35 -0.57
CA SER A 192 -16.05 14.33 -1.99
C SER A 192 -14.93 13.35 -2.31
N GLU A 193 -14.03 13.06 -1.37
CA GLU A 193 -12.92 12.13 -1.58
C GLU A 193 -13.41 10.67 -1.72
N ALA A 194 -14.61 10.33 -1.26
CA ALA A 194 -15.22 9.01 -1.47
C ALA A 194 -15.38 8.67 -2.97
N ALA A 195 -15.51 9.66 -3.85
CA ALA A 195 -15.57 9.45 -5.30
C ALA A 195 -14.26 8.85 -5.88
N ARG A 196 -13.17 8.86 -5.11
CA ARG A 196 -11.91 8.20 -5.47
C ARG A 196 -11.92 6.68 -5.25
N ILE A 197 -12.88 6.14 -4.50
CA ILE A 197 -13.04 4.69 -4.34
C ILE A 197 -13.45 4.10 -5.70
N LYS A 198 -12.60 3.24 -6.26
CA LYS A 198 -12.78 2.61 -7.57
C LYS A 198 -12.84 1.09 -7.49
N GLY A 199 -12.43 0.54 -6.36
CA GLY A 199 -12.49 -0.89 -6.08
C GLY A 199 -12.78 -1.15 -4.60
N ILE A 200 -13.26 -2.35 -4.32
CA ILE A 200 -13.54 -2.82 -2.95
C ILE A 200 -12.99 -4.23 -2.80
N HIS A 201 -12.15 -4.43 -1.80
CA HIS A 201 -11.88 -5.75 -1.23
C HIS A 201 -12.87 -5.97 -0.09
N LEU A 202 -13.78 -6.91 -0.33
CA LEU A 202 -14.80 -7.26 0.66
C LEU A 202 -14.29 -8.42 1.52
N SER A 203 -13.96 -8.10 2.77
CA SER A 203 -13.59 -9.09 3.79
C SER A 203 -14.72 -9.23 4.80
N CYS A 204 -14.99 -10.48 5.26
CA CYS A 204 -16.07 -10.82 6.18
C CYS A 204 -15.48 -11.30 7.52
#